data_bb9663735da3a8581c3fc7ee3e2674ab
#
_entry.id   bb9663735da3a8581c3fc7ee3e2674ab
#
_cell.length_a   1.000
_cell.length_b   1.000
_cell.length_c   1.000
_cell.angle_alpha   90.00
_cell.angle_beta   90.00
_cell.angle_gamma   90.00
#
_symmetry.space_group_name_H-M   'P 1'
#
loop_
_entity.id
_entity.type
_entity.pdbx_description
1 polymer ?
#
loop_
_entity_poly.entity_id
_entity_poly.type
_entity_poly.pdbx_seq_one_letter_code
_entity_poly.pdbx_strand_id
1 'polypeptide(L)'
;ICRGVAGANRNRPPKALEARLELDESGAQQFDFTRSDYRMLITLREDYLAPLEGLKKTMPSISQNRLRLAPMTGAQALQAVMQPGKGLVSEEVAAAIVRFVAGGAELANAEVEPSLLSLICRELNDARIAQGREEISLDLLAGSHATILSNFYERALLDQPPSVRRIIEDDLLTSSGFRENIAEERLLSHFAAVGAAPDALAKLVNRRLLRIEERLDVRRVELTHDVLCGVVKASRDLRLESESRAATQRLLAEQRERELAARSALVR
;
A
#
# COMPACT_ATOMS: atom_id res chain seq x y z
N ILE A 1 -14.48 23.71 2.29
CA ILE A 1 -15.27 22.48 2.11
C ILE A 1 -15.92 22.10 3.45
N CYS A 2 -15.16 21.96 4.55
CA CYS A 2 -15.73 21.57 5.86
C CYS A 2 -16.77 22.55 6.39
N ARG A 3 -16.64 23.84 6.09
CA ARG A 3 -17.63 24.86 6.50
C ARG A 3 -18.94 24.75 5.73
N GLY A 4 -18.90 24.34 4.47
CA GLY A 4 -20.09 24.10 3.68
C GLY A 4 -20.92 22.91 4.21
N VAL A 5 -20.25 21.85 4.67
CA VAL A 5 -20.90 20.66 5.26
C VAL A 5 -21.44 20.96 6.66
N ALA A 6 -20.71 21.72 7.47
CA ALA A 6 -21.20 22.18 8.76
C ALA A 6 -22.39 23.16 8.59
N GLY A 7 -22.37 23.98 7.53
CA GLY A 7 -23.46 24.84 7.13
C GLY A 7 -24.72 24.07 6.71
N ALA A 8 -24.57 22.89 6.08
CA ALA A 8 -25.70 22.05 5.71
C ALA A 8 -26.58 21.62 6.90
N ASN A 9 -25.99 21.51 8.08
CA ASN A 9 -26.76 21.24 9.32
C ASN A 9 -27.42 22.49 9.94
N ARG A 10 -27.03 23.68 9.52
CA ARG A 10 -27.57 24.99 10.01
C ARG A 10 -27.82 25.97 8.88
N ASN A 11 -27.66 25.58 7.64
CA ASN A 11 -27.87 26.36 6.42
C ASN A 11 -27.24 27.76 6.45
N ARG A 12 -26.06 27.90 7.07
CA ARG A 12 -25.31 29.15 7.08
C ARG A 12 -24.33 29.21 5.91
N PRO A 13 -24.40 30.24 5.09
CA PRO A 13 -23.43 30.45 4.03
C PRO A 13 -22.00 30.67 4.59
N PRO A 14 -20.94 30.36 3.81
CA PRO A 14 -19.58 30.78 4.17
C PRO A 14 -19.49 32.30 4.38
N LYS A 15 -18.69 32.74 5.35
CA LYS A 15 -18.57 34.21 5.67
C LYS A 15 -18.25 35.09 4.46
N ALA A 16 -17.45 34.56 3.51
CA ALA A 16 -17.16 35.31 2.26
C ALA A 16 -18.40 35.47 1.36
N LEU A 17 -19.33 34.53 1.44
CA LEU A 17 -20.60 34.62 0.72
C LEU A 17 -21.60 35.49 1.50
N GLU A 18 -21.64 35.41 2.83
CA GLU A 18 -22.42 36.33 3.68
C GLU A 18 -22.06 37.79 3.39
N ALA A 19 -20.77 38.14 3.39
CA ALA A 19 -20.29 39.49 3.10
C ALA A 19 -20.66 39.97 1.67
N ARG A 20 -20.71 39.07 0.70
CA ARG A 20 -21.16 39.40 -0.67
C ARG A 20 -22.67 39.58 -0.77
N LEU A 21 -23.44 38.80 -0.02
CA LEU A 21 -24.89 38.87 0.00
C LEU A 21 -25.40 40.09 0.78
N GLU A 22 -24.64 40.57 1.78
CA GLU A 22 -24.90 41.84 2.46
C GLU A 22 -24.70 43.06 1.56
N LEU A 23 -23.83 42.94 0.53
CA LEU A 23 -23.56 43.99 -0.46
C LEU A 23 -24.52 44.00 -1.65
N ASP A 24 -25.22 42.88 -1.90
CA ASP A 24 -26.12 42.72 -3.03
C ASP A 24 -27.37 41.89 -2.64
N GLU A 25 -28.41 42.59 -2.20
CA GLU A 25 -29.69 41.97 -1.82
C GLU A 25 -30.37 41.19 -3.00
N SER A 26 -30.07 41.56 -4.24
CA SER A 26 -30.63 40.87 -5.41
C SER A 26 -30.03 39.46 -5.60
N GLY A 27 -28.78 39.26 -5.19
CA GLY A 27 -28.10 37.96 -5.21
C GLY A 27 -28.60 36.97 -4.16
N ALA A 28 -29.12 37.46 -3.03
CA ALA A 28 -29.62 36.63 -1.93
C ALA A 28 -30.82 35.77 -2.34
N GLN A 29 -31.65 36.24 -3.26
CA GLN A 29 -32.82 35.52 -3.77
C GLN A 29 -32.46 34.30 -4.66
N GLN A 30 -31.22 34.21 -5.13
CA GLN A 30 -30.75 33.10 -5.96
C GLN A 30 -30.32 31.88 -5.14
N PHE A 31 -30.13 32.01 -3.84
CA PHE A 31 -29.60 30.95 -2.99
C PHE A 31 -30.65 30.51 -1.96
N ASP A 32 -31.12 29.29 -2.10
CA ASP A 32 -31.95 28.66 -1.07
C ASP A 32 -31.06 27.91 -0.06
N PHE A 33 -30.75 28.56 1.04
CA PHE A 33 -29.92 28.00 2.13
C PHE A 33 -30.62 26.90 2.93
N THR A 34 -31.91 26.65 2.67
CA THR A 34 -32.66 25.56 3.29
C THR A 34 -32.52 24.26 2.50
N ARG A 35 -32.12 24.34 1.23
CA ARG A 35 -31.89 23.16 0.36
C ARG A 35 -30.49 22.59 0.59
N SER A 36 -30.44 21.27 0.72
CA SER A 36 -29.19 20.49 0.70
C SER A 36 -29.35 19.35 -0.31
N ASP A 37 -29.19 19.67 -1.59
CA ASP A 37 -29.37 18.73 -2.71
C ASP A 37 -28.14 17.84 -2.94
N TYR A 38 -27.11 17.96 -2.09
CA TYR A 38 -25.88 17.18 -2.20
C TYR A 38 -25.73 16.21 -1.03
N ARG A 39 -25.01 15.14 -1.30
CA ARG A 39 -24.53 14.20 -0.29
C ARG A 39 -23.01 14.15 -0.38
N MET A 40 -22.34 14.11 0.77
CA MET A 40 -20.87 14.01 0.83
C MET A 40 -20.51 12.66 1.42
N LEU A 41 -19.76 11.86 0.66
CA LEU A 41 -19.16 10.61 1.11
C LEU A 41 -17.67 10.85 1.35
N ILE A 42 -17.22 10.60 2.58
CA ILE A 42 -15.81 10.67 2.95
C ILE A 42 -15.33 9.24 3.20
N THR A 43 -14.34 8.81 2.43
CA THR A 43 -13.66 7.53 2.63
C THR A 43 -12.29 7.77 3.21
N LEU A 44 -11.92 7.01 4.24
CA LEU A 44 -10.63 7.12 4.90
C LEU A 44 -10.21 5.76 5.47
N ARG A 45 -8.92 5.60 5.72
CA ARG A 45 -8.39 4.46 6.47
C ARG A 45 -8.69 4.64 7.97
N GLU A 46 -8.75 3.55 8.71
CA GLU A 46 -9.12 3.52 10.13
C GLU A 46 -8.15 4.34 11.01
N ASP A 47 -6.87 4.41 10.64
CA ASP A 47 -5.85 5.23 11.33
C ASP A 47 -6.11 6.75 11.27
N TYR A 48 -6.94 7.22 10.32
CA TYR A 48 -7.37 8.62 10.23
C TYR A 48 -8.66 8.92 10.99
N LEU A 49 -9.19 7.97 11.74
CA LEU A 49 -10.45 8.14 12.46
C LEU A 49 -10.31 9.18 13.58
N ALA A 50 -9.20 9.15 14.33
CA ALA A 50 -8.96 10.10 15.42
C ALA A 50 -8.86 11.56 14.93
N PRO A 51 -8.10 11.91 13.88
CA PRO A 51 -8.17 13.24 13.26
C PRO A 51 -9.56 13.63 12.78
N LEU A 52 -10.34 12.69 12.23
CA LEU A 52 -11.71 12.93 11.77
C LEU A 52 -12.64 13.31 12.93
N GLU A 53 -12.47 12.70 14.09
CA GLU A 53 -13.26 13.00 15.29
C GLU A 53 -13.07 14.44 15.76
N GLY A 54 -11.91 15.05 15.48
CA GLY A 54 -11.68 16.48 15.73
C GLY A 54 -12.65 17.40 14.99
N LEU A 55 -13.24 16.94 13.88
CA LEU A 55 -14.25 17.68 13.12
C LEU A 55 -15.66 17.58 13.72
N LYS A 56 -15.88 16.76 14.75
CA LYS A 56 -17.19 16.54 15.38
C LYS A 56 -17.85 17.83 15.88
N LYS A 57 -17.06 18.81 16.32
CA LYS A 57 -17.57 20.11 16.76
C LYS A 57 -18.16 20.94 15.61
N THR A 58 -17.62 20.79 14.40
CA THR A 58 -18.06 21.54 13.21
C THR A 58 -19.01 20.73 12.33
N MET A 59 -18.96 19.40 12.42
CA MET A 59 -19.78 18.45 11.65
C MET A 59 -20.30 17.32 12.56
N PRO A 60 -21.30 17.55 13.42
CA PRO A 60 -21.78 16.54 14.37
C PRO A 60 -22.24 15.24 13.68
N SER A 61 -22.84 15.34 12.48
CA SER A 61 -23.31 14.20 11.70
C SER A 61 -22.21 13.23 11.22
N ILE A 62 -20.94 13.66 11.22
CA ILE A 62 -19.82 12.83 10.76
C ILE A 62 -19.61 11.60 11.65
N SER A 63 -19.98 11.68 12.92
CA SER A 63 -19.87 10.56 13.86
C SER A 63 -21.11 9.65 13.88
N GLN A 64 -22.24 10.15 13.39
CA GLN A 64 -23.53 9.42 13.42
C GLN A 64 -23.73 8.56 12.15
N ASN A 65 -23.19 9.02 11.01
CA ASN A 65 -23.33 8.35 9.72
C ASN A 65 -22.01 7.72 9.31
N ARG A 66 -21.62 6.62 9.98
CA ARG A 66 -20.40 5.86 9.68
C ARG A 66 -20.73 4.47 9.19
N LEU A 67 -20.03 4.05 8.14
CA LEU A 67 -19.99 2.68 7.67
C LEU A 67 -18.54 2.19 7.76
N ARG A 68 -18.30 1.15 8.54
CA ARG A 68 -17.01 0.44 8.53
C ARG A 68 -17.04 -0.62 7.45
N LEU A 69 -16.11 -0.52 6.50
CA LEU A 69 -15.88 -1.60 5.55
C LEU A 69 -15.09 -2.71 6.25
N ALA A 70 -15.76 -3.79 6.54
CA ALA A 70 -15.13 -5.01 7.06
C ALA A 70 -14.42 -5.77 5.92
N PRO A 71 -13.52 -6.73 6.22
CA PRO A 71 -13.05 -7.71 5.26
C PRO A 71 -14.21 -8.38 4.53
N MET A 72 -13.95 -8.88 3.32
CA MET A 72 -14.97 -9.59 2.56
C MET A 72 -15.26 -10.94 3.22
N THR A 73 -16.53 -11.34 3.25
CA THR A 73 -16.88 -12.73 3.57
C THR A 73 -16.41 -13.66 2.46
N GLY A 74 -16.23 -14.96 2.77
CA GLY A 74 -15.83 -15.93 1.75
C GLY A 74 -16.77 -16.00 0.55
N ALA A 75 -18.10 -15.83 0.77
CA ALA A 75 -19.07 -15.78 -0.30
C ALA A 75 -18.89 -14.53 -1.21
N GLN A 76 -18.63 -13.37 -0.63
CA GLN A 76 -18.33 -12.14 -1.37
C GLN A 76 -17.01 -12.27 -2.14
N ALA A 77 -15.99 -12.84 -1.51
CA ALA A 77 -14.70 -13.09 -2.14
C ALA A 77 -14.84 -14.07 -3.32
N LEU A 78 -15.63 -15.14 -3.16
CA LEU A 78 -15.91 -16.08 -4.24
C LEU A 78 -16.57 -15.40 -5.45
N GLN A 79 -17.57 -14.56 -5.21
CA GLN A 79 -18.20 -13.77 -6.28
C GLN A 79 -17.22 -12.80 -6.93
N ALA A 80 -16.36 -12.15 -6.13
CA ALA A 80 -15.34 -11.22 -6.63
C ALA A 80 -14.29 -11.90 -7.53
N VAL A 81 -14.02 -13.19 -7.33
CA VAL A 81 -13.16 -14.00 -8.21
C VAL A 81 -13.92 -14.48 -9.44
N MET A 82 -15.12 -15.04 -9.23
CA MET A 82 -15.89 -15.69 -10.30
C MET A 82 -16.43 -14.73 -11.36
N GLN A 83 -16.91 -13.55 -10.97
CA GLN A 83 -17.51 -12.61 -11.91
C GLN A 83 -16.54 -12.09 -12.97
N PRO A 84 -15.37 -11.52 -12.61
CA PRO A 84 -14.38 -11.11 -13.61
C PRO A 84 -13.61 -12.29 -14.21
N GLY A 85 -13.52 -13.41 -13.48
CA GLY A 85 -12.81 -14.63 -13.88
C GLY A 85 -13.62 -15.59 -14.75
N LYS A 86 -14.80 -15.18 -15.24
CA LYS A 86 -15.65 -16.04 -16.07
C LYS A 86 -14.92 -16.56 -17.30
N GLY A 87 -14.87 -17.88 -17.44
CA GLY A 87 -14.12 -18.56 -18.51
C GLY A 87 -12.61 -18.66 -18.27
N LEU A 88 -12.09 -18.16 -17.16
CA LEU A 88 -10.68 -18.26 -16.77
C LEU A 88 -10.49 -19.09 -15.49
N VAL A 89 -11.53 -19.19 -14.67
CA VAL A 89 -11.50 -19.82 -13.35
C VAL A 89 -12.72 -20.69 -13.17
N SER A 90 -12.56 -21.95 -12.79
CA SER A 90 -13.65 -22.82 -12.33
C SER A 90 -14.07 -22.44 -10.89
N GLU A 91 -15.29 -22.83 -10.49
CA GLU A 91 -15.77 -22.59 -9.12
C GLU A 91 -14.89 -23.26 -8.07
N GLU A 92 -14.40 -24.45 -8.36
CA GLU A 92 -13.46 -25.19 -7.49
C GLU A 92 -12.15 -24.42 -7.28
N VAL A 93 -11.56 -23.91 -8.36
CA VAL A 93 -10.33 -23.11 -8.31
C VAL A 93 -10.58 -21.78 -7.59
N ALA A 94 -11.71 -21.12 -7.87
CA ALA A 94 -12.07 -19.88 -7.18
C ALA A 94 -12.23 -20.09 -5.66
N ALA A 95 -12.90 -21.19 -5.26
CA ALA A 95 -13.01 -21.56 -3.85
C ALA A 95 -11.64 -21.86 -3.21
N ALA A 96 -10.74 -22.51 -3.95
CA ALA A 96 -9.38 -22.78 -3.49
C ALA A 96 -8.57 -21.47 -3.33
N ILE A 97 -8.69 -20.53 -4.27
CA ILE A 97 -8.07 -19.19 -4.16
C ILE A 97 -8.56 -18.48 -2.91
N VAL A 98 -9.89 -18.46 -2.65
CA VAL A 98 -10.46 -17.78 -1.49
C VAL A 98 -9.96 -18.41 -0.18
N ARG A 99 -9.99 -19.76 -0.06
CA ARG A 99 -9.43 -20.46 1.11
C ARG A 99 -7.95 -20.18 1.29
N PHE A 100 -7.20 -20.18 0.21
CA PHE A 100 -5.77 -19.86 0.24
C PHE A 100 -5.52 -18.45 0.79
N VAL A 101 -6.24 -17.44 0.31
CA VAL A 101 -6.12 -16.05 0.78
C VAL A 101 -6.57 -15.90 2.24
N ALA A 102 -7.59 -16.67 2.66
CA ALA A 102 -8.10 -16.68 4.03
C ALA A 102 -7.23 -17.50 5.01
N GLY A 103 -6.04 -17.95 4.62
CA GLY A 103 -5.15 -18.72 5.49
C GLY A 103 -5.65 -20.16 5.79
N GLY A 104 -6.45 -20.75 4.89
CA GLY A 104 -6.99 -22.10 5.01
C GLY A 104 -8.36 -22.18 5.70
N ALA A 105 -8.95 -21.04 6.06
CA ALA A 105 -10.29 -21.03 6.68
C ALA A 105 -11.38 -21.56 5.72
N GLU A 106 -12.38 -22.22 6.26
CA GLU A 106 -13.57 -22.62 5.51
C GLU A 106 -14.31 -21.38 4.97
N LEU A 107 -14.86 -21.48 3.75
CA LEU A 107 -15.53 -20.36 3.08
C LEU A 107 -16.62 -19.68 3.94
N ALA A 108 -17.34 -20.44 4.75
CA ALA A 108 -18.38 -19.92 5.63
C ALA A 108 -17.84 -18.95 6.71
N ASN A 109 -16.60 -19.15 7.14
CA ASN A 109 -15.96 -18.39 8.22
C ASN A 109 -14.78 -17.55 7.70
N ALA A 110 -14.57 -17.51 6.37
CA ALA A 110 -13.46 -16.81 5.78
C ALA A 110 -13.64 -15.29 5.87
N GLU A 111 -12.65 -14.62 6.41
CA GLU A 111 -12.48 -13.17 6.28
C GLU A 111 -11.34 -12.92 5.29
N VAL A 112 -11.66 -12.24 4.19
CA VAL A 112 -10.75 -12.06 3.06
C VAL A 112 -10.44 -10.58 2.88
N GLU A 113 -9.16 -10.25 2.90
CA GLU A 113 -8.69 -8.91 2.58
C GLU A 113 -8.75 -8.67 1.06
N PRO A 114 -9.52 -7.66 0.58
CA PRO A 114 -9.71 -7.42 -0.86
C PRO A 114 -8.41 -7.14 -1.62
N SER A 115 -7.46 -6.44 -0.99
CA SER A 115 -6.17 -6.10 -1.61
C SER A 115 -5.30 -7.34 -1.83
N LEU A 116 -5.25 -8.24 -0.85
CA LEU A 116 -4.53 -9.52 -0.97
C LEU A 116 -5.17 -10.42 -2.02
N LEU A 117 -6.51 -10.54 -2.01
CA LEU A 117 -7.24 -11.30 -3.02
C LEU A 117 -6.94 -10.81 -4.43
N SER A 118 -7.01 -9.49 -4.65
CA SER A 118 -6.72 -8.86 -5.94
C SER A 118 -5.28 -9.14 -6.40
N LEU A 119 -4.32 -9.04 -5.49
CA LEU A 119 -2.92 -9.29 -5.80
C LEU A 119 -2.68 -10.76 -6.18
N ILE A 120 -3.20 -11.70 -5.38
CA ILE A 120 -3.07 -13.14 -5.65
C ILE A 120 -3.74 -13.52 -6.98
N CYS A 121 -4.97 -13.07 -7.24
CA CYS A 121 -5.65 -13.35 -8.50
C CYS A 121 -4.86 -12.83 -9.71
N ARG A 122 -4.26 -11.65 -9.59
CA ARG A 122 -3.40 -11.09 -10.63
C ARG A 122 -2.16 -11.95 -10.87
N GLU A 123 -1.45 -12.31 -9.80
CA GLU A 123 -0.26 -13.13 -9.89
C GLU A 123 -0.54 -14.50 -10.55
N LEU A 124 -1.67 -15.12 -10.21
CA LEU A 124 -2.11 -16.36 -10.82
C LEU A 124 -2.43 -16.18 -12.31
N ASN A 125 -3.08 -15.07 -12.67
CA ASN A 125 -3.37 -14.77 -14.08
C ASN A 125 -2.09 -14.46 -14.86
N ASP A 126 -1.14 -13.74 -14.30
CA ASP A 126 0.14 -13.45 -14.93
C ASP A 126 0.94 -14.77 -15.15
N ALA A 127 0.93 -15.67 -14.15
CA ALA A 127 1.54 -17.00 -14.28
C ALA A 127 0.84 -17.86 -15.34
N ARG A 128 -0.50 -17.82 -15.42
CA ARG A 128 -1.29 -18.48 -16.46
C ARG A 128 -0.87 -18.02 -17.86
N ILE A 129 -0.80 -16.69 -18.05
CA ILE A 129 -0.42 -16.08 -19.33
C ILE A 129 1.02 -16.48 -19.71
N ALA A 130 1.95 -16.40 -18.76
CA ALA A 130 3.35 -16.76 -18.99
C ALA A 130 3.55 -18.22 -19.38
N GLN A 131 2.66 -19.12 -18.91
CA GLN A 131 2.66 -20.56 -19.27
C GLN A 131 1.81 -20.88 -20.49
N GLY A 132 1.17 -19.90 -21.13
CA GLY A 132 0.30 -20.10 -22.29
C GLY A 132 -0.95 -20.93 -22.01
N ARG A 133 -1.45 -20.91 -20.75
CA ARG A 133 -2.63 -21.69 -20.35
C ARG A 133 -3.90 -20.89 -20.63
N GLU A 134 -4.98 -21.59 -20.97
CA GLU A 134 -6.31 -20.97 -21.17
C GLU A 134 -6.97 -20.62 -19.83
N GLU A 135 -6.80 -21.45 -18.80
CA GLU A 135 -7.44 -21.31 -17.49
C GLU A 135 -6.41 -21.29 -16.35
N ILE A 136 -6.82 -20.72 -15.22
CA ILE A 136 -6.09 -20.80 -13.95
C ILE A 136 -6.41 -22.14 -13.30
N SER A 137 -5.39 -22.91 -12.97
CA SER A 137 -5.49 -24.25 -12.40
C SER A 137 -4.92 -24.29 -10.97
N LEU A 138 -5.30 -25.32 -10.20
CA LEU A 138 -4.92 -25.48 -8.79
C LEU A 138 -3.41 -25.56 -8.55
N ASP A 139 -2.65 -26.09 -9.51
CA ASP A 139 -1.19 -26.20 -9.42
C ASP A 139 -0.49 -24.83 -9.38
N LEU A 140 -1.12 -23.77 -9.94
CA LEU A 140 -0.61 -22.40 -9.84
C LEU A 140 -0.71 -21.83 -8.41
N LEU A 141 -1.54 -22.42 -7.55
CA LEU A 141 -1.62 -22.08 -6.12
C LEU A 141 -0.52 -22.75 -5.28
N ALA A 142 0.37 -23.52 -5.89
CA ALA A 142 1.45 -24.17 -5.17
C ALA A 142 2.37 -23.14 -4.50
N GLY A 143 2.45 -23.21 -3.17
CA GLY A 143 3.25 -22.31 -2.35
C GLY A 143 2.43 -21.64 -1.26
N SER A 144 3.10 -20.87 -0.39
CA SER A 144 2.46 -20.04 0.64
C SER A 144 2.18 -18.63 0.11
N HIS A 145 1.29 -17.88 0.79
CA HIS A 145 1.08 -16.46 0.51
C HIS A 145 2.41 -15.70 0.48
N ALA A 146 3.28 -15.97 1.46
CA ALA A 146 4.59 -15.35 1.55
C ALA A 146 5.44 -15.63 0.31
N THR A 147 5.38 -16.83 -0.26
CA THR A 147 6.12 -17.20 -1.48
C THR A 147 5.61 -16.42 -2.69
N ILE A 148 4.29 -16.32 -2.89
CA ILE A 148 3.72 -15.57 -4.01
C ILE A 148 4.05 -14.08 -3.90
N LEU A 149 3.90 -13.51 -2.71
CA LEU A 149 4.22 -12.10 -2.46
C LEU A 149 5.72 -11.82 -2.57
N SER A 150 6.56 -12.75 -2.12
CA SER A 150 8.02 -12.66 -2.27
C SER A 150 8.42 -12.70 -3.74
N ASN A 151 7.86 -13.64 -4.51
CA ASN A 151 8.10 -13.73 -5.95
C ASN A 151 7.64 -12.46 -6.69
N PHE A 152 6.50 -11.89 -6.30
CA PHE A 152 6.04 -10.61 -6.82
C PHE A 152 7.06 -9.50 -6.54
N TYR A 153 7.51 -9.39 -5.28
CA TYR A 153 8.48 -8.38 -4.85
C TYR A 153 9.81 -8.51 -5.61
N GLU A 154 10.34 -9.75 -5.71
CA GLU A 154 11.58 -10.03 -6.45
C GLU A 154 11.45 -9.66 -7.94
N ARG A 155 10.35 -10.04 -8.60
CA ARG A 155 10.12 -9.68 -10.00
C ARG A 155 9.96 -8.18 -10.20
N ALA A 156 9.30 -7.50 -9.28
CA ALA A 156 9.13 -6.05 -9.36
C ALA A 156 10.47 -5.31 -9.33
N LEU A 157 11.47 -5.89 -8.69
CA LEU A 157 12.81 -5.30 -8.52
C LEU A 157 13.91 -5.94 -9.40
N LEU A 158 13.58 -6.90 -10.25
CA LEU A 158 14.56 -7.74 -10.96
C LEU A 158 15.60 -6.93 -11.77
N ASP A 159 15.19 -5.82 -12.38
CA ASP A 159 16.03 -4.93 -13.19
C ASP A 159 16.49 -3.67 -12.43
N GLN A 160 16.20 -3.61 -11.14
CA GLN A 160 16.61 -2.48 -10.30
C GLN A 160 17.92 -2.81 -9.57
N PRO A 161 18.84 -1.82 -9.42
CA PRO A 161 20.05 -2.04 -8.65
C PRO A 161 19.72 -2.31 -7.17
N PRO A 162 20.55 -3.07 -6.44
CA PRO A 162 20.34 -3.37 -5.02
C PRO A 162 20.16 -2.13 -4.13
N SER A 163 20.74 -1.01 -4.53
CA SER A 163 20.59 0.27 -3.84
C SER A 163 19.16 0.83 -3.89
N VAL A 164 18.42 0.62 -4.98
CA VAL A 164 17.01 0.98 -5.08
C VAL A 164 16.16 0.12 -4.15
N ARG A 165 16.42 -1.19 -4.10
CA ARG A 165 15.78 -2.09 -3.13
C ARG A 165 15.98 -1.59 -1.70
N ARG A 166 17.21 -1.24 -1.33
CA ARG A 166 17.54 -0.72 -0.01
C ARG A 166 16.74 0.53 0.33
N ILE A 167 16.62 1.48 -0.60
CA ILE A 167 15.83 2.71 -0.39
C ILE A 167 14.37 2.37 -0.15
N ILE A 168 13.78 1.44 -0.90
CA ILE A 168 12.39 0.99 -0.69
C ILE A 168 12.22 0.37 0.70
N GLU A 169 13.15 -0.49 1.12
CA GLU A 169 13.13 -1.17 2.41
C GLU A 169 13.31 -0.22 3.60
N ASP A 170 14.12 0.82 3.44
CA ASP A 170 14.48 1.73 4.53
C ASP A 170 13.54 2.96 4.58
N ASP A 171 13.06 3.48 3.44
CA ASP A 171 12.29 4.73 3.38
C ASP A 171 10.76 4.53 3.32
N LEU A 172 10.29 3.35 2.87
CA LEU A 172 8.85 3.08 2.72
C LEU A 172 8.27 2.16 3.81
N LEU A 173 9.10 1.81 4.79
CA LEU A 173 8.68 1.11 6.00
C LEU A 173 9.23 1.80 7.24
N THR A 174 8.40 1.90 8.26
CA THR A 174 8.86 2.24 9.62
C THR A 174 9.83 1.19 10.15
N SER A 175 10.53 1.48 11.23
CA SER A 175 11.37 0.49 11.94
C SER A 175 10.58 -0.74 12.39
N SER A 176 9.32 -0.56 12.76
CA SER A 176 8.40 -1.64 13.16
C SER A 176 7.79 -2.42 11.99
N GLY A 177 7.99 -1.97 10.74
CA GLY A 177 7.51 -2.66 9.53
C GLY A 177 6.14 -2.24 9.05
N PHE A 178 5.62 -1.10 9.49
CA PHE A 178 4.41 -0.51 8.93
C PHE A 178 4.73 0.34 7.70
N ARG A 179 3.75 0.46 6.80
CA ARG A 179 3.89 1.29 5.61
C ARG A 179 4.15 2.75 5.97
N GLU A 180 5.15 3.33 5.34
CA GLU A 180 5.46 4.74 5.39
C GLU A 180 5.32 5.36 4.00
N ASN A 181 5.14 6.67 3.93
CA ASN A 181 5.09 7.41 2.69
C ASN A 181 6.15 8.51 2.69
N ILE A 182 6.79 8.70 1.56
CA ILE A 182 7.83 9.70 1.34
C ILE A 182 7.40 10.67 0.24
N ALA A 183 7.81 11.94 0.31
CA ALA A 183 7.61 12.88 -0.80
C ALA A 183 8.33 12.36 -2.06
N GLU A 184 7.64 12.42 -3.22
CA GLU A 184 8.18 11.92 -4.48
C GLU A 184 9.52 12.54 -4.83
N GLU A 185 9.66 13.84 -4.65
CA GLU A 185 10.91 14.59 -4.90
C GLU A 185 12.08 14.04 -4.06
N ARG A 186 11.82 13.70 -2.81
CA ARG A 186 12.82 13.11 -1.92
C ARG A 186 13.22 11.72 -2.38
N LEU A 187 12.24 10.87 -2.73
CA LEU A 187 12.53 9.53 -3.23
C LEU A 187 13.36 9.57 -4.54
N LEU A 188 12.99 10.46 -5.47
CA LEU A 188 13.73 10.68 -6.71
C LEU A 188 15.16 11.15 -6.45
N SER A 189 15.35 12.03 -5.47
CA SER A 189 16.71 12.46 -5.04
C SER A 189 17.54 11.29 -4.50
N HIS A 190 16.94 10.41 -3.67
CA HIS A 190 17.61 9.20 -3.18
C HIS A 190 17.95 8.24 -4.33
N PHE A 191 17.05 8.05 -5.28
CA PHE A 191 17.29 7.21 -6.46
C PHE A 191 18.42 7.78 -7.34
N ALA A 192 18.43 9.09 -7.56
CA ALA A 192 19.50 9.76 -8.31
C ALA A 192 20.87 9.63 -7.61
N ALA A 193 20.90 9.75 -6.29
CA ALA A 193 22.12 9.63 -5.49
C ALA A 193 22.78 8.25 -5.60
N VAL A 194 22.02 7.20 -5.89
CA VAL A 194 22.52 5.82 -6.07
C VAL A 194 22.65 5.43 -7.55
N GLY A 195 22.47 6.36 -8.47
CA GLY A 195 22.60 6.12 -9.92
C GLY A 195 21.48 5.26 -10.49
N ALA A 196 20.29 5.27 -9.89
CA ALA A 196 19.12 4.58 -10.46
C ALA A 196 18.70 5.22 -11.78
N ALA A 197 18.10 4.40 -12.65
CA ALA A 197 17.57 4.90 -13.92
C ALA A 197 16.48 5.97 -13.70
N PRO A 198 16.40 7.01 -14.54
CA PRO A 198 15.39 8.08 -14.38
C PRO A 198 13.94 7.58 -14.38
N ASP A 199 13.69 6.44 -15.02
CA ASP A 199 12.38 5.79 -15.12
C ASP A 199 12.13 4.73 -14.02
N ALA A 200 13.05 4.56 -13.07
CA ALA A 200 12.94 3.54 -12.02
C ALA A 200 11.64 3.65 -11.22
N LEU A 201 11.26 4.85 -10.78
CA LEU A 201 10.00 5.07 -10.07
C LEU A 201 8.80 4.70 -10.94
N ALA A 202 8.78 5.15 -12.20
CA ALA A 202 7.69 4.86 -13.13
C ALA A 202 7.53 3.34 -13.37
N LYS A 203 8.64 2.61 -13.51
CA LYS A 203 8.64 1.14 -13.62
C LYS A 203 8.04 0.48 -12.38
N LEU A 204 8.44 0.91 -11.19
CA LEU A 204 7.93 0.35 -9.93
C LEU A 204 6.43 0.65 -9.72
N VAL A 205 5.97 1.83 -10.16
CA VAL A 205 4.54 2.18 -10.16
C VAL A 205 3.77 1.35 -11.18
N ASN A 206 4.27 1.21 -12.41
CA ASN A 206 3.63 0.37 -13.44
C ASN A 206 3.55 -1.10 -13.04
N ARG A 207 4.54 -1.61 -12.30
CA ARG A 207 4.54 -2.95 -11.71
C ARG A 207 3.67 -3.06 -10.46
N ARG A 208 3.05 -1.96 -10.03
CA ARG A 208 2.19 -1.88 -8.86
C ARG A 208 2.86 -2.26 -7.52
N LEU A 209 4.18 -2.17 -7.44
CA LEU A 209 4.88 -2.23 -6.18
C LEU A 209 4.69 -0.94 -5.39
N LEU A 210 4.82 0.19 -6.08
CA LEU A 210 4.64 1.53 -5.52
C LEU A 210 3.39 2.19 -6.10
N ARG A 211 2.85 3.14 -5.36
CA ARG A 211 1.83 4.08 -5.84
C ARG A 211 2.20 5.50 -5.47
N ILE A 212 1.73 6.43 -6.29
CA ILE A 212 1.85 7.86 -6.03
C ILE A 212 0.47 8.36 -5.64
N GLU A 213 0.39 9.03 -4.51
CA GLU A 213 -0.82 9.65 -4.01
C GLU A 213 -0.59 11.15 -3.82
N GLU A 214 -1.50 11.96 -4.35
CA GLU A 214 -1.46 13.41 -4.16
C GLU A 214 -2.25 13.79 -2.91
N ARG A 215 -1.58 14.45 -1.97
CA ARG A 215 -2.19 14.93 -0.73
C ARG A 215 -1.75 16.37 -0.50
N LEU A 216 -2.70 17.28 -0.40
CA LEU A 216 -2.45 18.71 -0.12
C LEU A 216 -1.38 19.29 -1.06
N ASP A 217 -1.52 19.04 -2.36
CA ASP A 217 -0.60 19.49 -3.43
C ASP A 217 0.83 18.90 -3.34
N VAL A 218 1.03 17.87 -2.49
CA VAL A 218 2.29 17.12 -2.41
C VAL A 218 2.08 15.71 -2.91
N ARG A 219 2.89 15.30 -3.89
CA ARG A 219 2.93 13.92 -4.39
C ARG A 219 3.76 13.07 -3.43
N ARG A 220 3.17 12.00 -2.94
CA ARG A 220 3.79 11.06 -2.00
C ARG A 220 3.80 9.67 -2.58
N VAL A 221 4.90 8.97 -2.33
CA VAL A 221 5.11 7.58 -2.78
C VAL A 221 5.02 6.66 -1.59
N GLU A 222 4.33 5.54 -1.77
CA GLU A 222 4.20 4.49 -0.76
C GLU A 222 4.04 3.11 -1.43
N LEU A 223 4.14 2.03 -0.65
CA LEU A 223 3.80 0.68 -1.13
C LEU A 223 2.32 0.64 -1.52
N THR A 224 2.00 -0.05 -2.61
CA THR A 224 0.62 -0.11 -3.14
C THR A 224 -0.35 -0.76 -2.14
N HIS A 225 0.10 -1.81 -1.44
CA HIS A 225 -0.72 -2.58 -0.50
C HIS A 225 0.02 -2.84 0.81
N ASP A 226 -0.70 -2.76 1.94
CA ASP A 226 -0.15 -3.05 3.27
C ASP A 226 0.36 -4.49 3.41
N VAL A 227 -0.23 -5.44 2.68
CA VAL A 227 0.20 -6.84 2.65
C VAL A 227 1.64 -7.02 2.17
N LEU A 228 2.18 -6.06 1.40
CA LEU A 228 3.57 -6.09 0.96
C LEU A 228 4.56 -5.72 2.08
N CYS A 229 4.10 -5.04 3.13
CA CYS A 229 4.99 -4.61 4.22
C CYS A 229 5.72 -5.80 4.86
N GLY A 230 5.03 -6.93 5.03
CA GLY A 230 5.63 -8.14 5.60
C GLY A 230 6.77 -8.69 4.76
N VAL A 231 6.62 -8.73 3.44
CA VAL A 231 7.64 -9.22 2.51
C VAL A 231 8.82 -8.26 2.42
N VAL A 232 8.54 -6.96 2.30
CA VAL A 232 9.59 -5.93 2.25
C VAL A 232 10.38 -5.90 3.56
N LYS A 233 9.69 -6.07 4.71
CA LYS A 233 10.35 -6.21 6.02
C LYS A 233 11.24 -7.44 6.08
N ALA A 234 10.75 -8.59 5.65
CA ALA A 234 11.54 -9.83 5.64
C ALA A 234 12.79 -9.68 4.75
N SER A 235 12.68 -9.04 3.58
CA SER A 235 13.81 -8.73 2.69
C SER A 235 14.81 -7.81 3.38
N ARG A 236 14.35 -6.76 4.05
CA ARG A 236 15.19 -5.83 4.84
C ARG A 236 15.94 -6.57 5.95
N ASP A 237 15.24 -7.40 6.71
CA ASP A 237 15.82 -8.11 7.84
C ASP A 237 16.91 -9.09 7.37
N LEU A 238 16.70 -9.82 6.27
CA LEU A 238 17.70 -10.68 5.63
C LEU A 238 18.93 -9.89 5.14
N ARG A 239 18.72 -8.72 4.53
CA ARG A 239 19.80 -7.85 4.10
C ARG A 239 20.64 -7.38 5.30
N LEU A 240 20.01 -6.87 6.35
CA LEU A 240 20.70 -6.40 7.56
C LEU A 240 21.49 -7.52 8.24
N GLU A 241 20.92 -8.73 8.31
CA GLU A 241 21.62 -9.90 8.84
C GLU A 241 22.86 -10.24 8.00
N SER A 242 22.73 -10.23 6.68
CA SER A 242 23.83 -10.47 5.74
C SER A 242 24.94 -9.42 5.88
N GLU A 243 24.57 -8.13 5.95
CA GLU A 243 25.49 -7.02 6.15
C GLU A 243 26.24 -7.14 7.50
N SER A 244 25.52 -7.49 8.57
CA SER A 244 26.10 -7.70 9.90
C SER A 244 27.09 -8.87 9.92
N ARG A 245 26.72 -10.00 9.30
CA ARG A 245 27.62 -11.16 9.16
C ARG A 245 28.88 -10.80 8.37
N ALA A 246 28.72 -10.08 7.26
CA ALA A 246 29.85 -9.64 6.43
C ALA A 246 30.78 -8.66 7.19
N ALA A 247 30.22 -7.73 7.98
CA ALA A 247 30.98 -6.81 8.81
C ALA A 247 31.80 -7.57 9.89
N THR A 248 31.18 -8.54 10.56
CA THR A 248 31.85 -9.37 11.56
C THR A 248 32.98 -10.19 10.93
N GLN A 249 32.77 -10.77 9.77
CA GLN A 249 33.83 -11.52 9.05
C GLN A 249 35.01 -10.64 8.66
N ARG A 250 34.74 -9.40 8.19
CA ARG A 250 35.79 -8.44 7.87
C ARG A 250 36.64 -8.09 9.10
N LEU A 251 35.99 -7.80 10.23
CA LEU A 251 36.69 -7.51 11.48
C LEU A 251 37.59 -8.68 11.95
N LEU A 252 37.07 -9.90 11.87
CA LEU A 252 37.83 -11.11 12.20
C LEU A 252 39.03 -11.34 11.25
N ALA A 253 38.83 -11.06 9.96
CA ALA A 253 39.93 -11.16 8.98
C ALA A 253 41.04 -10.13 9.27
N GLU A 254 40.65 -8.86 9.53
CA GLU A 254 41.60 -7.81 9.90
C GLU A 254 42.36 -8.12 11.19
N GLN A 255 41.71 -8.69 12.20
CA GLN A 255 42.36 -9.12 13.43
C GLN A 255 43.39 -10.22 13.18
N ARG A 256 43.03 -11.24 12.38
CA ARG A 256 43.94 -12.32 12.00
C ARG A 256 45.17 -11.79 11.24
N GLU A 257 44.97 -10.88 10.31
CA GLU A 257 46.08 -10.24 9.56
C GLU A 257 47.04 -9.47 10.51
N ARG A 258 46.46 -8.70 11.45
CA ARG A 258 47.27 -7.98 12.48
C ARG A 258 48.06 -8.93 13.36
N GLU A 259 47.45 -10.03 13.80
CA GLU A 259 48.14 -11.05 14.59
C GLU A 259 49.26 -11.73 13.83
N LEU A 260 49.04 -12.07 12.54
CA LEU A 260 50.08 -12.67 11.69
C LEU A 260 51.21 -11.68 11.43
N ALA A 261 50.89 -10.42 11.18
CA ALA A 261 51.90 -9.37 11.02
C ALA A 261 52.75 -9.17 12.29
N ALA A 262 52.09 -9.14 13.46
CA ALA A 262 52.79 -9.03 14.76
C ALA A 262 53.70 -10.23 15.03
N ARG A 263 53.23 -11.46 14.76
CA ARG A 263 54.06 -12.67 14.88
C ARG A 263 55.28 -12.65 13.94
N SER A 264 55.10 -12.23 12.69
CA SER A 264 56.18 -12.12 11.72
C SER A 264 57.21 -11.06 12.09
N ALA A 265 56.79 -9.97 12.76
CA ALA A 265 57.70 -8.94 13.27
C ALA A 265 58.54 -9.39 14.47
N LEU A 266 58.02 -10.30 15.30
CA LEU A 266 58.75 -10.88 16.44
C LEU A 266 59.78 -11.94 16.08
N VAL A 267 59.73 -12.51 14.88
CA VAL A 267 60.64 -13.55 14.38
C VAL A 267 61.81 -12.95 13.60
N ARG A 268 61.80 -11.65 13.33
CA ARG A 268 62.91 -10.91 12.75
C ARG A 268 63.78 -10.24 13.83
#